data_43e90babdb347b12fd66b1655a997ec2
#
_entry.id   43e90babdb347b12fd66b1655a997ec2
#
_cell.length_a   1.000
_cell.length_b   1.000
_cell.length_c   1.000
_cell.angle_alpha   90.00
_cell.angle_beta   90.00
_cell.angle_gamma   90.00
#
_symmetry.space_group_name_H-M   'P 1'
#
loop_
_entity.id
_entity.type
_entity.pdbx_description
1 polymer ?
#
loop_
_entity_poly.entity_id
_entity_poly.type
_entity_poly.pdbx_seq_one_letter_code
_entity_poly.pdbx_strand_id
1 'polypeptide(L)'
;MAYDPYQHADQLGLTVHYGNPGTGLLGLYIHRSRAIILRAGLSARVERCALAHEIVHAEYEDEPTLDGVWSVKREARCDRIAAERLIDRETLLSTASAYEDMGEWAAALEVTGWILGAYLTAHPLPVKYGPMAQQNHQPGFIMSS
;
A
#
# COMPACT_ATOMS: atom_id res chain seq x y z
N MET A 1 -6.49 -13.84 -11.03
CA MET A 1 -5.09 -13.44 -11.25
C MET A 1 -4.65 -12.44 -10.19
N ALA A 2 -3.41 -12.52 -9.78
CA ALA A 2 -2.87 -11.58 -8.83
C ALA A 2 -2.81 -10.16 -9.43
N TYR A 3 -3.05 -9.17 -8.58
CA TYR A 3 -2.95 -7.77 -8.99
C TYR A 3 -1.50 -7.40 -9.29
N ASP A 4 -1.27 -6.78 -10.44
CA ASP A 4 0.04 -6.30 -10.86
C ASP A 4 -0.01 -4.78 -11.01
N PRO A 5 0.60 -4.03 -10.07
CA PRO A 5 0.56 -2.57 -10.14
C PRO A 5 1.35 -2.00 -11.33
N TYR A 6 2.36 -2.70 -11.81
CA TYR A 6 3.14 -2.26 -12.99
C TYR A 6 2.26 -2.27 -14.24
N GLN A 7 1.52 -3.35 -14.43
CA GLN A 7 0.57 -3.44 -15.53
C GLN A 7 -0.54 -2.40 -15.39
N HIS A 8 -1.05 -2.20 -14.19
CA HIS A 8 -2.10 -1.22 -13.92
C HIS A 8 -1.62 0.20 -14.24
N ALA A 9 -0.40 0.57 -13.84
CA ALA A 9 0.19 1.87 -14.17
C ALA A 9 0.27 2.06 -15.67
N ASP A 10 0.71 1.02 -16.39
CA ASP A 10 0.81 1.06 -17.84
C ASP A 10 -0.55 1.25 -18.49
N GLN A 11 -1.57 0.53 -18.03
CA GLN A 11 -2.95 0.66 -18.52
C GLN A 11 -3.52 2.05 -18.32
N LEU A 12 -3.12 2.74 -17.22
CA LEU A 12 -3.56 4.09 -16.93
C LEU A 12 -2.74 5.16 -17.67
N GLY A 13 -1.75 4.76 -18.44
CA GLY A 13 -0.88 5.69 -19.16
C GLY A 13 0.06 6.46 -18.24
N LEU A 14 0.39 5.92 -17.07
CA LEU A 14 1.31 6.55 -16.13
C LEU A 14 2.75 6.20 -16.49
N THR A 15 3.64 7.18 -16.34
CA THR A 15 5.08 6.94 -16.47
C THR A 15 5.65 6.71 -15.08
N VAL A 16 6.39 5.63 -14.92
CA VAL A 16 7.03 5.30 -13.64
C VAL A 16 8.54 5.56 -13.77
N HIS A 17 9.05 6.42 -12.89
CA HIS A 17 10.47 6.75 -12.83
C HIS A 17 11.06 6.29 -11.50
N TYR A 18 12.35 6.00 -11.49
CA TYR A 18 13.08 5.60 -10.29
C TYR A 18 14.09 6.68 -9.94
N GLY A 19 14.07 7.15 -8.69
CA GLY A 19 14.94 8.23 -8.27
C GLY A 19 14.67 8.65 -6.84
N ASN A 20 14.61 9.96 -6.61
CA ASN A 20 14.36 10.54 -5.30
C ASN A 20 13.00 11.27 -5.31
N PRO A 21 11.95 10.69 -4.71
CA PRO A 21 10.63 11.34 -4.66
C PRO A 21 10.55 12.47 -3.63
N GLY A 22 11.57 12.61 -2.79
CA GLY A 22 11.59 13.58 -1.69
C GLY A 22 11.96 12.92 -0.39
N THR A 23 12.39 13.73 0.58
CA THR A 23 12.84 13.23 1.88
C THR A 23 11.75 12.46 2.60
N GLY A 24 12.05 11.22 2.99
CA GLY A 24 11.12 10.37 3.73
C GLY A 24 10.01 9.74 2.91
N LEU A 25 9.96 9.98 1.60
CA LEU A 25 8.95 9.40 0.72
C LEU A 25 9.45 8.15 0.02
N LEU A 26 8.59 7.17 -0.14
CA LEU A 26 8.87 5.97 -0.94
C LEU A 26 8.44 6.18 -2.39
N GLY A 27 7.43 7.00 -2.61
CA GLY A 27 6.92 7.34 -3.92
C GLY A 27 6.22 8.69 -3.92
N LEU A 28 5.97 9.19 -5.11
CA LEU A 28 5.28 10.47 -5.31
C LEU A 28 4.56 10.45 -6.65
N TYR A 29 3.26 10.76 -6.64
CA TYR A 29 2.51 10.97 -7.87
C TYR A 29 2.51 12.45 -8.22
N ILE A 30 2.82 12.77 -9.47
CA ILE A 30 2.81 14.13 -10.01
C ILE A 30 1.72 14.21 -11.07
N HIS A 31 0.60 14.82 -10.72
CA HIS A 31 -0.57 14.87 -11.60
C HIS A 31 -0.29 15.63 -12.90
N ARG A 32 0.45 16.70 -12.81
CA ARG A 32 0.77 17.55 -13.98
C ARG A 32 1.41 16.76 -15.13
N SER A 33 2.28 15.82 -14.81
CA SER A 33 2.97 15.00 -15.80
C SER A 33 2.43 13.58 -15.90
N ARG A 34 1.44 13.23 -15.10
CA ARG A 34 0.90 11.87 -15.02
C ARG A 34 2.02 10.86 -14.77
N ALA A 35 2.89 11.18 -13.83
CA ALA A 35 4.08 10.40 -13.53
C ALA A 35 4.13 10.00 -12.07
N ILE A 36 4.72 8.84 -11.81
CA ILE A 36 5.03 8.37 -10.47
C ILE A 36 6.55 8.25 -10.36
N ILE A 37 7.11 8.83 -9.30
CA ILE A 37 8.53 8.66 -8.97
C ILE A 37 8.60 7.72 -7.78
N LEU A 38 9.27 6.59 -7.96
CA LEU A 38 9.55 5.65 -6.88
C LEU A 38 10.98 5.80 -6.43
N ARG A 39 11.22 5.66 -5.12
CA ARG A 39 12.59 5.70 -4.59
C ARG A 39 13.40 4.57 -5.21
N ALA A 40 14.59 4.89 -5.68
CA ALA A 40 15.51 3.89 -6.24
C ALA A 40 16.03 2.99 -5.13
N GLY A 41 16.25 1.71 -5.43
CA GLY A 41 16.88 0.78 -4.51
C GLY A 41 15.96 0.13 -3.48
N LEU A 42 14.66 0.31 -3.58
CA LEU A 42 13.71 -0.38 -2.70
C LEU A 42 13.70 -1.88 -2.99
N SER A 43 13.39 -2.69 -1.96
CA SER A 43 13.11 -4.10 -2.21
C SER A 43 11.88 -4.26 -3.12
N ALA A 44 11.80 -5.37 -3.81
CA ALA A 44 10.67 -5.62 -4.72
C ALA A 44 9.32 -5.51 -4.00
N ARG A 45 9.24 -6.01 -2.77
CA ARG A 45 8.02 -5.97 -1.96
C ARG A 45 7.62 -4.54 -1.63
N VAL A 46 8.56 -3.73 -1.15
CA VAL A 46 8.30 -2.33 -0.79
C VAL A 46 7.95 -1.51 -2.03
N GLU A 47 8.68 -1.71 -3.11
CA GLU A 47 8.43 -0.99 -4.36
C GLU A 47 7.02 -1.27 -4.89
N ARG A 48 6.62 -2.54 -4.91
CA ARG A 48 5.30 -2.95 -5.39
C ARG A 48 4.18 -2.31 -4.57
N CYS A 49 4.34 -2.29 -3.25
CA CYS A 49 3.36 -1.67 -2.35
C CYS A 49 3.31 -0.15 -2.52
N ALA A 50 4.47 0.49 -2.66
CA ALA A 50 4.54 1.93 -2.89
C ALA A 50 3.88 2.30 -4.22
N LEU A 51 4.15 1.54 -5.28
CA LEU A 51 3.53 1.79 -6.58
C LEU A 51 2.02 1.66 -6.52
N ALA A 52 1.51 0.62 -5.87
CA ALA A 52 0.07 0.42 -5.72
C ALA A 52 -0.59 1.60 -4.99
N HIS A 53 0.07 2.16 -3.98
CA HIS A 53 -0.40 3.34 -3.27
C HIS A 53 -0.44 4.58 -4.19
N GLU A 54 0.64 4.84 -4.93
CA GLU A 54 0.70 6.01 -5.81
C GLU A 54 -0.29 5.94 -6.96
N ILE A 55 -0.61 4.74 -7.45
CA ILE A 55 -1.63 4.55 -8.48
C ILE A 55 -3.00 5.08 -8.00
N VAL A 56 -3.33 4.89 -6.74
CA VAL A 56 -4.60 5.40 -6.19
C VAL A 56 -4.62 6.93 -6.24
N HIS A 57 -3.51 7.59 -5.89
CA HIS A 57 -3.40 9.04 -6.05
C HIS A 57 -3.66 9.45 -7.50
N ALA A 58 -3.12 8.70 -8.45
CA ALA A 58 -3.31 9.01 -9.87
C ALA A 58 -4.77 8.85 -10.31
N GLU A 59 -5.44 7.81 -9.85
CA GLU A 59 -6.85 7.57 -10.19
C GLU A 59 -7.77 8.66 -9.64
N TYR A 60 -7.44 9.22 -8.48
CA TYR A 60 -8.20 10.30 -7.85
C TYR A 60 -7.71 11.68 -8.27
N GLU A 61 -6.67 11.74 -9.12
CA GLU A 61 -6.07 12.99 -9.59
C GLU A 61 -5.64 13.89 -8.43
N ASP A 62 -5.05 13.27 -7.40
CA ASP A 62 -4.67 13.98 -6.18
C ASP A 62 -3.51 14.93 -6.42
N GLU A 63 -3.64 16.16 -5.88
CA GLU A 63 -2.60 17.16 -5.89
C GLU A 63 -2.23 17.51 -4.44
N PRO A 64 -1.04 18.09 -4.19
CA PRO A 64 -0.64 18.47 -2.85
C PRO A 64 -1.68 19.36 -2.17
N THR A 65 -1.85 19.20 -0.86
CA THR A 65 -2.77 19.99 -0.07
C THR A 65 -2.10 20.45 1.22
N LEU A 66 -2.48 21.65 1.70
CA LEU A 66 -2.04 22.16 2.99
C LEU A 66 -2.98 21.74 4.13
N ASP A 67 -4.12 21.13 3.82
CA ASP A 67 -5.06 20.63 4.81
C ASP A 67 -4.56 19.29 5.37
N GLY A 68 -3.99 19.33 6.57
CA GLY A 68 -3.41 18.15 7.22
C GLY A 68 -4.42 17.05 7.51
N VAL A 69 -5.64 17.41 7.91
CA VAL A 69 -6.70 16.42 8.17
C VAL A 69 -7.11 15.73 6.89
N TRP A 70 -7.29 16.47 5.83
CA TRP A 70 -7.64 15.92 4.51
C TRP A 70 -6.51 15.04 3.98
N SER A 71 -5.26 15.46 4.17
CA SER A 71 -4.08 14.70 3.74
C SER A 71 -4.02 13.34 4.41
N VAL A 72 -4.24 13.27 5.73
CA VAL A 72 -4.23 12.01 6.49
C VAL A 72 -5.33 11.07 5.98
N LYS A 73 -6.54 11.60 5.78
CA LYS A 73 -7.66 10.80 5.27
C LYS A 73 -7.38 10.27 3.87
N ARG A 74 -6.77 11.08 3.03
CA ARG A 74 -6.43 10.73 1.66
C ARG A 74 -5.38 9.62 1.61
N GLU A 75 -4.35 9.72 2.44
CA GLU A 75 -3.31 8.70 2.54
C GLU A 75 -3.89 7.38 3.06
N ALA A 76 -4.77 7.43 4.06
CA ALA A 76 -5.44 6.24 4.56
C ALA A 76 -6.31 5.57 3.49
N ARG A 77 -7.00 6.35 2.67
CA ARG A 77 -7.77 5.84 1.54
C ARG A 77 -6.86 5.13 0.54
N CYS A 78 -5.72 5.73 0.21
CA CYS A 78 -4.78 5.14 -0.73
C CYS A 78 -4.21 3.83 -0.22
N ASP A 79 -3.83 3.77 1.06
CA ASP A 79 -3.35 2.54 1.68
C ASP A 79 -4.44 1.45 1.67
N ARG A 80 -5.67 1.81 2.01
CA ARG A 80 -6.77 0.85 2.04
C ARG A 80 -7.05 0.26 0.66
N ILE A 81 -7.16 1.11 -0.35
CA ILE A 81 -7.46 0.63 -1.70
C ILE A 81 -6.29 -0.19 -2.26
N ALA A 82 -5.06 0.25 -2.04
CA ALA A 82 -3.88 -0.52 -2.44
C ALA A 82 -3.87 -1.89 -1.75
N ALA A 83 -4.18 -1.93 -0.45
CA ALA A 83 -4.23 -3.18 0.30
C ALA A 83 -5.31 -4.12 -0.23
N GLU A 84 -6.49 -3.60 -0.54
CA GLU A 84 -7.59 -4.40 -1.10
C GLU A 84 -7.24 -5.01 -2.45
N ARG A 85 -6.40 -4.35 -3.22
CA ARG A 85 -5.92 -4.85 -4.52
C ARG A 85 -4.79 -5.86 -4.39
N LEU A 86 -3.87 -5.60 -3.45
CA LEU A 86 -2.67 -6.44 -3.28
C LEU A 86 -2.93 -7.72 -2.50
N ILE A 87 -3.91 -7.73 -1.61
CA ILE A 87 -4.17 -8.86 -0.71
C ILE A 87 -5.43 -9.58 -1.12
N ASP A 88 -5.28 -10.86 -1.46
CA ASP A 88 -6.40 -11.76 -1.67
C ASP A 88 -6.85 -12.30 -0.30
N ARG A 89 -8.14 -12.12 0.01
CA ARG A 89 -8.66 -12.50 1.34
C ARG A 89 -8.53 -13.99 1.63
N GLU A 90 -8.78 -14.85 0.66
CA GLU A 90 -8.64 -16.28 0.87
C GLU A 90 -7.20 -16.68 1.20
N THR A 91 -6.24 -16.08 0.49
CA THR A 91 -4.83 -16.29 0.74
C THR A 91 -4.45 -15.77 2.13
N LEU A 92 -4.98 -14.62 2.54
CA LEU A 92 -4.75 -14.08 3.88
C LEU A 92 -5.29 -15.03 4.97
N LEU A 93 -6.51 -15.55 4.80
CA LEU A 93 -7.09 -16.47 5.76
C LEU A 93 -6.28 -17.76 5.88
N SER A 94 -5.83 -18.29 4.76
CA SER A 94 -4.96 -19.47 4.72
C SER A 94 -3.63 -19.20 5.42
N THR A 95 -3.03 -18.03 5.17
CA THR A 95 -1.77 -17.61 5.78
C THR A 95 -1.92 -17.45 7.29
N ALA A 96 -3.00 -16.79 7.73
CA ALA A 96 -3.27 -16.58 9.15
C ALA A 96 -3.55 -17.89 9.90
N SER A 97 -4.02 -18.92 9.20
CA SER A 97 -4.21 -20.25 9.77
C SER A 97 -2.88 -20.98 9.95
N ALA A 98 -1.89 -20.67 9.11
CA ALA A 98 -0.59 -21.35 9.14
C ALA A 98 0.43 -20.66 10.05
N TYR A 99 0.31 -19.35 10.26
CA TYR A 99 1.28 -18.55 11.02
C TYR A 99 0.57 -17.70 12.07
N GLU A 100 1.21 -17.49 13.21
CA GLU A 100 0.65 -16.69 14.30
C GLU A 100 1.09 -15.22 14.24
N ASP A 101 2.25 -14.96 13.65
CA ASP A 101 2.85 -13.63 13.64
C ASP A 101 2.50 -12.85 12.37
N MET A 102 2.09 -11.60 12.57
CA MET A 102 1.71 -10.74 11.45
C MET A 102 2.88 -10.42 10.51
N GLY A 103 4.11 -10.41 11.02
CA GLY A 103 5.29 -10.26 10.18
C GLY A 103 5.42 -11.42 9.19
N GLU A 104 5.11 -12.63 9.64
CA GLU A 104 5.10 -13.80 8.77
C GLU A 104 3.95 -13.73 7.74
N TRP A 105 2.80 -13.18 8.14
CA TRP A 105 1.69 -12.95 7.19
C TRP A 105 2.11 -11.99 6.08
N ALA A 106 2.72 -10.86 6.45
CA ALA A 106 3.17 -9.88 5.48
C ALA A 106 4.18 -10.49 4.50
N ALA A 107 5.14 -11.26 5.02
CA ALA A 107 6.15 -11.92 4.19
C ALA A 107 5.51 -12.95 3.24
N ALA A 108 4.59 -13.78 3.74
CA ALA A 108 3.92 -14.78 2.91
C ALA A 108 3.04 -14.15 1.83
N LEU A 109 2.40 -13.01 2.13
CA LEU A 109 1.57 -12.28 1.18
C LEU A 109 2.40 -11.36 0.27
N GLU A 110 3.68 -11.24 0.53
CA GLU A 110 4.59 -10.37 -0.20
C GLU A 110 4.15 -8.89 -0.17
N VAL A 111 3.65 -8.47 0.98
CA VAL A 111 3.27 -7.07 1.23
C VAL A 111 4.03 -6.52 2.43
N THR A 112 4.01 -5.20 2.57
CA THR A 112 4.60 -4.52 3.71
C THR A 112 3.68 -4.57 4.92
N GLY A 113 4.25 -4.31 6.10
CA GLY A 113 3.46 -4.27 7.34
C GLY A 113 2.37 -3.20 7.30
N TRP A 114 2.65 -2.03 6.72
CA TRP A 114 1.66 -0.96 6.66
C TRP A 114 0.49 -1.30 5.72
N ILE A 115 0.74 -2.00 4.63
CA ILE A 115 -0.32 -2.47 3.72
C ILE A 115 -1.18 -3.53 4.42
N LEU A 116 -0.55 -4.48 5.09
CA LEU A 116 -1.30 -5.48 5.86
C LEU A 116 -2.13 -4.81 6.96
N GLY A 117 -1.55 -3.85 7.69
CA GLY A 117 -2.27 -3.10 8.72
C GLY A 117 -3.47 -2.34 8.17
N ALA A 118 -3.32 -1.70 7.01
CA ALA A 118 -4.41 -0.99 6.35
C ALA A 118 -5.54 -1.96 5.97
N TYR A 119 -5.19 -3.15 5.47
CA TYR A 119 -6.17 -4.17 5.14
C TYR A 119 -6.96 -4.61 6.38
N LEU A 120 -6.26 -4.95 7.45
CA LEU A 120 -6.88 -5.47 8.68
C LEU A 120 -7.71 -4.41 9.40
N THR A 121 -7.35 -3.14 9.26
CA THR A 121 -8.16 -2.04 9.81
C THR A 121 -9.50 -1.95 9.10
N ALA A 122 -9.52 -2.10 7.78
CA ALA A 122 -10.74 -2.05 6.98
C ALA A 122 -11.52 -3.37 7.00
N HIS A 123 -10.82 -4.48 7.10
CA HIS A 123 -11.38 -5.83 7.00
C HIS A 123 -10.82 -6.73 8.12
N PRO A 124 -11.28 -6.54 9.38
CA PRO A 124 -10.78 -7.36 10.49
C PRO A 124 -11.05 -8.85 10.27
N LEU A 125 -10.14 -9.68 10.76
CA LEU A 125 -10.30 -11.12 10.68
C LEU A 125 -11.15 -11.65 11.84
N PRO A 126 -11.76 -12.84 11.68
CA PRO A 126 -12.45 -13.50 12.79
C PRO A 126 -11.55 -13.71 14.00
N VAL A 127 -12.14 -13.72 15.19
CA VAL A 127 -11.44 -13.83 16.48
C VAL A 127 -10.52 -15.05 16.56
N LYS A 128 -10.85 -16.13 15.87
CA LYS A 128 -10.04 -17.36 15.88
C LYS A 128 -8.60 -17.15 15.39
N TYR A 129 -8.30 -16.07 14.70
CA TYR A 129 -6.95 -15.74 14.25
C TYR A 129 -6.16 -14.97 15.32
N GLY A 130 -6.74 -14.82 16.51
CA GLY A 130 -6.08 -14.28 17.68
C GLY A 130 -6.08 -12.75 17.75
N PRO A 131 -6.57 -12.20 18.87
CA PRO A 131 -6.58 -10.74 19.03
C PRO A 131 -5.18 -10.15 19.09
N MET A 132 -4.18 -10.90 19.60
CA MET A 132 -2.82 -10.42 19.71
C MET A 132 -2.17 -10.24 18.33
N ALA A 133 -2.42 -11.15 17.39
CA ALA A 133 -1.88 -11.03 16.04
C ALA A 133 -2.42 -9.79 15.34
N GLN A 134 -3.70 -9.46 15.56
CA GLN A 134 -4.34 -8.33 14.94
C GLN A 134 -4.07 -7.00 15.67
N GLN A 135 -3.73 -7.03 16.95
CA GLN A 135 -3.43 -5.84 17.74
C GLN A 135 -2.04 -5.28 17.47
N ASN A 136 -1.15 -6.07 16.89
CA ASN A 136 0.23 -5.68 16.63
C ASN A 136 0.41 -4.90 15.33
N HIS A 137 -0.66 -4.68 14.57
CA HIS A 137 -0.50 -3.94 13.32
C HIS A 137 -0.31 -2.44 13.60
N GLN A 138 0.47 -1.81 12.75
CA GLN A 138 0.72 -0.37 12.82
C GLN A 138 -0.18 0.33 11.81
N PRO A 139 -0.66 1.55 12.12
CA PRO A 139 -1.30 2.37 11.10
C PRO A 139 -0.38 2.55 9.89
N GLY A 140 -0.97 2.70 8.73
CA GLY A 140 -0.20 2.92 7.53
C GLY A 140 0.68 4.17 7.63
N PHE A 141 1.84 4.11 7.01
CA PHE A 141 2.73 5.27 6.92
C PHE A 141 2.32 6.13 5.74
N ILE A 142 2.53 7.44 5.89
CA ILE A 142 2.34 8.37 4.78
C ILE A 142 3.50 8.15 3.81
N MET A 143 3.19 7.77 2.57
CA MET A 143 4.20 7.44 1.56
C MET A 143 4.34 8.52 0.50
N SER A 144 3.39 9.44 0.41
CA SER A 144 3.42 10.55 -0.54
C SER A 144 2.71 11.76 0.04
N SER A 145 2.99 12.91 -0.49
CA SER A 145 2.37 14.16 -0.03
C SER A 145 1.03 14.45 -0.72
#